data_d843c77dccd35da3ec60841a53f6d8c7
#
_entry.id   d843c77dccd35da3ec60841a53f6d8c7
#
_cell.length_a   1.000
_cell.length_b   1.000
_cell.length_c   1.000
_cell.angle_alpha   90.00
_cell.angle_beta   90.00
_cell.angle_gamma   90.00
#
_symmetry.space_group_name_H-M   'P 1'
#
loop_
_entity.id
_entity.type
_entity.pdbx_description
1 polymer ?
#
loop_
_entity_poly.entity_id
_entity_poly.type
_entity_poly.pdbx_seq_one_letter_code
_entity_poly.pdbx_strand_id
1 'polypeptide(L)'
;MCKQEYVFRGLGISLSGRGRVPETESMEPLPLIVAIHGGTYSSRYFDVPGYSLLDRAQAQGLPIFAIDRPGYGISAPYAAHAPSILDNAEILDSAIQDLWHNYPHNASGIVLIGHSIGAAISIAIAARQPSWPLLGIALSGVGLDPVSASKDKWNSVPAQQALVSVPPEAMDGFFFGPPATYDHAVMPQASHAACSPAPRSELVDIGMHWPKQVYRLAAQVKVPVHYRQPEYEQLWPVDEATVQRFAQAFVNCPAMDAALFRDAGHCIDFHRMGEAFQFQQLAFARRCVANA
;
A
#
# COMPACT_ATOMS: atom_id res chain seq x y z
N MET A 1 -23.98 -4.83 -6.12
CA MET A 1 -22.85 -5.74 -6.31
C MET A 1 -22.37 -6.24 -4.95
N CYS A 2 -22.19 -7.56 -4.79
CA CYS A 2 -21.75 -8.13 -3.50
C CYS A 2 -20.29 -7.77 -3.25
N LYS A 3 -20.00 -7.09 -2.14
CA LYS A 3 -18.62 -6.88 -1.66
C LYS A 3 -18.10 -8.26 -1.25
N GLN A 4 -17.18 -8.81 -2.03
CA GLN A 4 -16.68 -10.15 -1.80
C GLN A 4 -15.49 -10.07 -0.83
N GLU A 5 -15.60 -10.77 0.31
CA GLU A 5 -14.53 -10.97 1.26
C GLU A 5 -13.78 -12.26 0.90
N TYR A 6 -12.45 -12.20 1.05
CA TYR A 6 -11.55 -13.30 0.73
C TYR A 6 -10.68 -13.65 1.93
N VAL A 7 -10.22 -14.90 1.94
CA VAL A 7 -9.21 -15.36 2.89
C VAL A 7 -8.00 -15.83 2.10
N PHE A 8 -6.84 -15.28 2.44
CA PHE A 8 -5.53 -15.60 1.86
C PHE A 8 -4.71 -16.37 2.89
N ARG A 9 -3.75 -17.17 2.44
CA ARG A 9 -2.89 -17.96 3.33
C ARG A 9 -1.42 -17.69 3.05
N GLY A 10 -0.70 -17.21 4.06
CA GLY A 10 0.75 -16.97 3.99
C GLY A 10 1.44 -17.56 5.19
N LEU A 11 2.41 -18.46 4.99
CA LEU A 11 3.19 -19.13 6.04
C LEU A 11 2.35 -19.70 7.20
N GLY A 12 1.18 -20.29 6.87
CA GLY A 12 0.26 -20.84 7.87
C GLY A 12 -0.66 -19.83 8.54
N ILE A 13 -0.56 -18.53 8.21
CA ILE A 13 -1.40 -17.47 8.73
C ILE A 13 -2.55 -17.21 7.75
N SER A 14 -3.78 -17.13 8.27
CA SER A 14 -4.95 -16.70 7.47
C SER A 14 -5.09 -15.18 7.54
N LEU A 15 -5.17 -14.55 6.37
CA LEU A 15 -5.35 -13.11 6.20
C LEU A 15 -6.70 -12.84 5.55
N SER A 16 -7.45 -11.88 6.07
CA SER A 16 -8.67 -11.39 5.40
C SER A 16 -8.33 -10.40 4.30
N GLY A 17 -9.30 -10.11 3.45
CA GLY A 17 -9.18 -9.06 2.45
C GLY A 17 -10.42 -8.92 1.60
N ARG A 18 -10.32 -8.10 0.57
CA ARG A 18 -11.41 -7.72 -0.33
C ARG A 18 -10.96 -7.87 -1.76
N GLY A 19 -11.88 -8.12 -2.65
CA GLY A 19 -11.55 -8.23 -4.06
C GLY A 19 -12.68 -7.80 -4.98
N ARG A 20 -12.29 -7.54 -6.22
CA ARG A 20 -13.18 -7.37 -7.37
C ARG A 20 -12.60 -8.14 -8.52
N VAL A 21 -13.42 -8.98 -9.09
CA VAL A 21 -13.10 -9.78 -10.26
C VAL A 21 -14.07 -9.38 -11.35
N PRO A 22 -13.60 -9.05 -12.56
CA PRO A 22 -14.48 -8.82 -13.69
C PRO A 22 -15.34 -10.05 -14.00
N GLU A 23 -16.59 -9.84 -14.37
CA GLU A 23 -17.53 -10.93 -14.73
C GLU A 23 -17.20 -11.57 -16.09
N THR A 24 -16.50 -10.84 -16.95
CA THR A 24 -16.09 -11.29 -18.30
C THR A 24 -14.57 -11.45 -18.36
N GLU A 25 -14.13 -12.59 -18.87
CA GLU A 25 -12.71 -12.78 -19.17
C GLU A 25 -12.27 -11.87 -20.33
N SER A 26 -11.14 -11.20 -20.13
CA SER A 26 -10.50 -10.43 -21.20
C SER A 26 -9.79 -11.37 -22.17
N MET A 27 -9.89 -11.08 -23.47
CA MET A 27 -9.07 -11.73 -24.50
C MET A 27 -7.64 -11.19 -24.51
N GLU A 28 -7.41 -10.01 -23.95
CA GLU A 28 -6.09 -9.41 -23.85
C GLU A 28 -5.40 -9.77 -22.52
N PRO A 29 -4.08 -9.87 -22.52
CA PRO A 29 -3.32 -10.04 -21.26
C PRO A 29 -3.58 -8.89 -20.29
N LEU A 30 -3.88 -9.22 -19.04
CA LEU A 30 -4.14 -8.25 -17.98
C LEU A 30 -3.23 -8.50 -16.78
N PRO A 31 -2.92 -7.46 -15.98
CA PRO A 31 -2.30 -7.66 -14.67
C PRO A 31 -3.35 -8.14 -13.65
N LEU A 32 -2.94 -8.98 -12.72
CA LEU A 32 -3.60 -9.15 -11.45
C LEU A 32 -3.06 -8.09 -10.48
N ILE A 33 -3.93 -7.31 -9.86
CA ILE A 33 -3.50 -6.24 -8.94
C ILE A 33 -3.64 -6.73 -7.50
N VAL A 34 -2.60 -6.53 -6.68
CA VAL A 34 -2.65 -6.74 -5.24
C VAL A 34 -2.34 -5.43 -4.53
N ALA A 35 -3.29 -4.95 -3.72
CA ALA A 35 -3.20 -3.70 -2.98
C ALA A 35 -2.87 -3.96 -1.50
N ILE A 36 -1.88 -3.23 -0.96
CA ILE A 36 -1.33 -3.39 0.40
C ILE A 36 -1.46 -2.05 1.14
N HIS A 37 -2.29 -2.03 2.18
CA HIS A 37 -2.65 -0.82 2.93
C HIS A 37 -1.53 -0.31 3.87
N GLY A 38 -1.65 0.95 4.30
CA GLY A 38 -0.79 1.60 5.27
C GLY A 38 -1.06 1.20 6.73
N GLY A 39 -0.32 1.76 7.66
CA GLY A 39 -0.58 1.63 9.10
C GLY A 39 -1.93 2.25 9.48
N THR A 40 -2.54 1.75 10.56
CA THR A 40 -3.82 2.24 11.12
C THR A 40 -5.05 2.11 10.21
N TYR A 41 -4.91 1.49 9.04
CA TYR A 41 -5.98 1.13 8.11
C TYR A 41 -6.04 -0.40 7.92
N SER A 42 -7.05 -0.86 7.21
CA SER A 42 -7.20 -2.24 6.73
C SER A 42 -7.35 -2.25 5.20
N SER A 43 -7.62 -3.41 4.60
CA SER A 43 -7.96 -3.52 3.17
C SER A 43 -9.13 -2.61 2.75
N ARG A 44 -9.94 -2.17 3.72
CA ARG A 44 -11.02 -1.20 3.51
C ARG A 44 -10.52 0.16 3.01
N TYR A 45 -9.26 0.52 3.22
CA TYR A 45 -8.65 1.72 2.64
C TYR A 45 -8.90 1.83 1.14
N PHE A 46 -8.76 0.72 0.44
CA PHE A 46 -8.97 0.67 -1.02
C PHE A 46 -10.43 0.50 -1.45
N ASP A 47 -11.38 0.42 -0.48
CA ASP A 47 -12.81 0.16 -0.75
C ASP A 47 -13.75 1.16 -0.04
N VAL A 48 -13.30 2.39 0.16
CA VAL A 48 -14.15 3.47 0.72
C VAL A 48 -15.16 3.92 -0.34
N PRO A 49 -16.47 3.94 -0.04
CA PRO A 49 -17.50 4.32 -1.01
C PRO A 49 -17.23 5.68 -1.65
N GLY A 50 -17.31 5.75 -2.98
CA GLY A 50 -16.98 6.95 -3.78
C GLY A 50 -15.49 7.16 -4.04
N TYR A 51 -14.61 6.49 -3.28
CA TYR A 51 -13.14 6.58 -3.38
C TYR A 51 -12.47 5.21 -3.63
N SER A 52 -13.26 4.20 -3.98
CA SER A 52 -12.80 2.82 -4.10
C SER A 52 -11.92 2.57 -5.32
N LEU A 53 -10.65 2.24 -5.08
CA LEU A 53 -9.73 1.73 -6.09
C LEU A 53 -10.24 0.40 -6.66
N LEU A 54 -10.85 -0.45 -5.81
CA LEU A 54 -11.38 -1.74 -6.22
C LEU A 54 -12.50 -1.59 -7.26
N ASP A 55 -13.43 -0.67 -7.03
CA ASP A 55 -14.54 -0.43 -7.95
C ASP A 55 -14.05 0.17 -9.27
N ARG A 56 -13.04 1.06 -9.23
CA ARG A 56 -12.41 1.63 -10.44
C ARG A 56 -11.65 0.57 -11.25
N ALA A 57 -10.91 -0.31 -10.58
CA ALA A 57 -10.23 -1.42 -11.25
C ALA A 57 -11.24 -2.35 -11.94
N GLN A 58 -12.31 -2.73 -11.24
CA GLN A 58 -13.38 -3.56 -11.79
C GLN A 58 -14.04 -2.89 -13.01
N ALA A 59 -14.34 -1.59 -12.93
CA ALA A 59 -14.90 -0.83 -14.04
C ALA A 59 -14.01 -0.81 -15.30
N GLN A 60 -12.68 -0.99 -15.10
CA GLN A 60 -11.71 -1.12 -16.18
C GLN A 60 -11.42 -2.59 -16.57
N GLY A 61 -12.15 -3.55 -16.04
CA GLY A 61 -11.94 -4.97 -16.31
C GLY A 61 -10.66 -5.55 -15.68
N LEU A 62 -10.11 -4.91 -14.64
CA LEU A 62 -8.89 -5.34 -13.96
C LEU A 62 -9.23 -6.12 -12.68
N PRO A 63 -8.77 -7.38 -12.53
CA PRO A 63 -8.88 -8.10 -11.28
C PRO A 63 -7.98 -7.48 -10.22
N ILE A 64 -8.55 -7.24 -9.03
CA ILE A 64 -7.86 -6.61 -7.92
C ILE A 64 -8.23 -7.23 -6.58
N PHE A 65 -7.24 -7.44 -5.71
CA PHE A 65 -7.41 -7.83 -4.32
C PHE A 65 -6.66 -6.87 -3.40
N ALA A 66 -7.32 -6.47 -2.31
CA ALA A 66 -6.70 -5.75 -1.21
C ALA A 66 -6.61 -6.70 -0.01
N ILE A 67 -5.40 -6.92 0.50
CA ILE A 67 -5.13 -7.90 1.57
C ILE A 67 -4.93 -7.16 2.90
N ASP A 68 -5.59 -7.63 3.97
CA ASP A 68 -5.28 -7.21 5.33
C ASP A 68 -3.92 -7.78 5.72
N ARG A 69 -3.00 -6.92 6.13
CA ARG A 69 -1.64 -7.33 6.51
C ARG A 69 -1.64 -8.15 7.80
N PRO A 70 -0.59 -8.94 8.10
CA PRO A 70 -0.43 -9.62 9.37
C PRO A 70 -0.64 -8.69 10.56
N GLY A 71 -1.47 -9.10 11.53
CA GLY A 71 -1.86 -8.28 12.67
C GLY A 71 -3.10 -7.41 12.44
N TYR A 72 -3.76 -7.54 11.28
CA TYR A 72 -5.01 -6.86 10.94
C TYR A 72 -6.13 -7.86 10.59
N GLY A 73 -7.38 -7.41 10.60
CA GLY A 73 -8.52 -8.24 10.27
C GLY A 73 -8.57 -9.55 11.08
N ILE A 74 -8.76 -10.68 10.42
CA ILE A 74 -8.80 -11.99 11.10
C ILE A 74 -7.47 -12.41 11.70
N SER A 75 -6.35 -11.82 11.26
CA SER A 75 -5.00 -12.07 11.80
C SER A 75 -4.59 -11.09 12.92
N ALA A 76 -5.52 -10.28 13.45
CA ALA A 76 -5.22 -9.32 14.51
C ALA A 76 -4.44 -9.91 15.73
N PRO A 77 -4.72 -11.15 16.19
CA PRO A 77 -3.92 -11.77 17.27
C PRO A 77 -2.44 -11.93 16.94
N TYR A 78 -2.06 -11.99 15.65
CA TYR A 78 -0.67 -12.10 15.21
C TYR A 78 0.17 -10.85 15.57
N ALA A 79 -0.46 -9.71 15.87
CA ALA A 79 0.24 -8.50 16.35
C ALA A 79 1.09 -8.77 17.60
N ALA A 80 0.72 -9.76 18.42
CA ALA A 80 1.50 -10.17 19.60
C ALA A 80 2.89 -10.74 19.24
N HIS A 81 3.11 -11.19 18.01
CA HIS A 81 4.42 -11.63 17.50
C HIS A 81 5.33 -10.49 17.07
N ALA A 82 4.85 -9.24 17.21
CA ALA A 82 5.58 -8.02 16.86
C ALA A 82 6.18 -8.03 15.44
N PRO A 83 5.38 -8.29 14.38
CA PRO A 83 5.90 -8.42 13.03
C PRO A 83 6.56 -7.12 12.53
N SER A 84 7.74 -7.24 11.94
CA SER A 84 8.45 -6.17 11.25
C SER A 84 7.91 -5.98 9.82
N ILE A 85 8.41 -4.95 9.11
CA ILE A 85 8.14 -4.78 7.68
C ILE A 85 8.63 -5.99 6.87
N LEU A 86 9.77 -6.57 7.25
CA LEU A 86 10.33 -7.73 6.56
C LEU A 86 9.52 -9.00 6.82
N ASP A 87 9.03 -9.22 8.05
CA ASP A 87 8.13 -10.35 8.38
C ASP A 87 6.81 -10.21 7.60
N ASN A 88 6.26 -9.00 7.54
CA ASN A 88 5.08 -8.72 6.72
C ASN A 88 5.33 -9.05 5.23
N ALA A 89 6.49 -8.66 4.70
CA ALA A 89 6.84 -8.94 3.31
C ALA A 89 6.94 -10.44 3.05
N GLU A 90 7.50 -11.22 3.96
CA GLU A 90 7.62 -12.66 3.83
C GLU A 90 6.27 -13.38 3.86
N ILE A 91 5.41 -13.01 4.81
CA ILE A 91 4.06 -13.59 4.94
C ILE A 91 3.20 -13.22 3.73
N LEU A 92 3.23 -11.96 3.28
CA LEU A 92 2.46 -11.50 2.13
C LEU A 92 3.00 -12.08 0.82
N ASP A 93 4.31 -12.23 0.65
CA ASP A 93 4.90 -12.92 -0.50
C ASP A 93 4.33 -14.34 -0.65
N SER A 94 4.31 -15.10 0.46
CA SER A 94 3.70 -16.43 0.51
C SER A 94 2.19 -16.41 0.23
N ALA A 95 1.45 -15.43 0.76
CA ALA A 95 0.00 -15.31 0.53
C ALA A 95 -0.33 -14.93 -0.92
N ILE A 96 0.49 -14.08 -1.53
CA ILE A 96 0.35 -13.70 -2.94
C ILE A 96 0.73 -14.87 -3.86
N GLN A 97 1.72 -15.67 -3.48
CA GLN A 97 2.05 -16.91 -4.18
C GLN A 97 0.89 -17.90 -4.15
N ASP A 98 0.24 -18.09 -3.00
CA ASP A 98 -0.96 -18.93 -2.86
C ASP A 98 -2.12 -18.39 -3.73
N LEU A 99 -2.35 -17.08 -3.69
CA LEU A 99 -3.33 -16.43 -4.57
C LEU A 99 -3.02 -16.69 -6.05
N TRP A 100 -1.76 -16.51 -6.48
CA TRP A 100 -1.33 -16.72 -7.86
C TRP A 100 -1.60 -18.16 -8.36
N HIS A 101 -1.36 -19.16 -7.53
CA HIS A 101 -1.54 -20.55 -7.92
C HIS A 101 -2.99 -21.03 -7.84
N ASN A 102 -3.77 -20.53 -6.89
CA ASN A 102 -5.08 -21.09 -6.57
C ASN A 102 -6.26 -20.25 -7.09
N TYR A 103 -6.03 -18.97 -7.43
CA TYR A 103 -7.07 -18.16 -8.02
C TYR A 103 -7.10 -18.37 -9.54
N PRO A 104 -8.26 -18.76 -10.12
CA PRO A 104 -8.40 -18.90 -11.57
C PRO A 104 -8.22 -17.53 -12.25
N HIS A 105 -7.23 -17.40 -13.12
CA HIS A 105 -6.96 -16.17 -13.85
C HIS A 105 -6.22 -16.45 -15.16
N ASN A 106 -6.32 -15.49 -16.09
CA ASN A 106 -5.52 -15.43 -17.30
C ASN A 106 -4.53 -14.23 -17.26
N ALA A 107 -4.19 -13.76 -16.06
CA ALA A 107 -3.27 -12.64 -15.87
C ALA A 107 -1.84 -13.01 -16.28
N SER A 108 -1.10 -12.03 -16.83
CA SER A 108 0.31 -12.19 -17.22
C SER A 108 1.28 -12.11 -16.04
N GLY A 109 0.84 -11.57 -14.92
CA GLY A 109 1.59 -11.42 -13.69
C GLY A 109 0.91 -10.44 -12.74
N ILE A 110 1.57 -10.12 -11.65
CA ILE A 110 1.03 -9.31 -10.56
C ILE A 110 1.69 -7.93 -10.55
N VAL A 111 0.87 -6.89 -10.33
CA VAL A 111 1.34 -5.54 -9.96
C VAL A 111 0.93 -5.25 -8.53
N LEU A 112 1.89 -4.85 -7.67
CA LEU A 112 1.59 -4.42 -6.32
C LEU A 112 1.25 -2.93 -6.29
N ILE A 113 0.20 -2.56 -5.56
CA ILE A 113 -0.11 -1.17 -5.21
C ILE A 113 0.05 -1.03 -3.70
N GLY A 114 1.06 -0.29 -3.25
CA GLY A 114 1.38 -0.09 -1.84
C GLY A 114 1.17 1.34 -1.39
N HIS A 115 0.49 1.52 -0.25
CA HIS A 115 0.35 2.82 0.40
C HIS A 115 1.07 2.83 1.75
N SER A 116 1.88 3.87 2.03
CA SER A 116 2.56 4.09 3.32
C SER A 116 3.40 2.87 3.74
N ILE A 117 3.16 2.25 4.89
CA ILE A 117 3.80 0.99 5.32
C ILE A 117 3.61 -0.11 4.26
N GLY A 118 2.44 -0.17 3.59
CA GLY A 118 2.22 -1.09 2.48
C GLY A 118 3.14 -0.86 1.29
N ALA A 119 3.57 0.39 1.05
CA ALA A 119 4.57 0.71 0.03
C ALA A 119 5.97 0.20 0.44
N ALA A 120 6.37 0.37 1.71
CA ALA A 120 7.62 -0.19 2.24
C ALA A 120 7.65 -1.71 2.12
N ILE A 121 6.53 -2.37 2.43
CA ILE A 121 6.36 -3.82 2.29
C ILE A 121 6.43 -4.24 0.81
N SER A 122 5.80 -3.51 -0.10
CA SER A 122 5.87 -3.80 -1.55
C SER A 122 7.31 -3.72 -2.09
N ILE A 123 8.10 -2.76 -1.61
CA ILE A 123 9.55 -2.68 -1.91
C ILE A 123 10.28 -3.90 -1.35
N ALA A 124 9.98 -4.31 -0.11
CA ALA A 124 10.61 -5.46 0.52
C ALA A 124 10.27 -6.77 -0.21
N ILE A 125 9.01 -6.95 -0.66
CA ILE A 125 8.60 -8.10 -1.49
C ILE A 125 9.36 -8.08 -2.82
N ALA A 126 9.40 -6.96 -3.52
CA ALA A 126 10.10 -6.84 -4.81
C ALA A 126 11.62 -7.11 -4.68
N ALA A 127 12.22 -6.68 -3.56
CA ALA A 127 13.63 -6.95 -3.26
C ALA A 127 13.93 -8.45 -3.05
N ARG A 128 12.95 -9.24 -2.62
CA ARG A 128 13.07 -10.70 -2.45
C ARG A 128 13.06 -11.45 -3.79
N GLN A 129 12.66 -10.79 -4.88
CA GLN A 129 12.48 -11.39 -6.20
C GLN A 129 11.57 -12.64 -6.11
N PRO A 130 10.27 -12.45 -5.85
CA PRO A 130 9.33 -13.52 -5.60
C PRO A 130 9.30 -14.54 -6.76
N SER A 131 8.88 -15.78 -6.47
CA SER A 131 8.80 -16.87 -7.45
C SER A 131 7.62 -16.73 -8.43
N TRP A 132 6.60 -15.93 -8.07
CA TRP A 132 5.50 -15.55 -8.94
C TRP A 132 5.88 -14.32 -9.79
N PRO A 133 5.28 -14.13 -10.98
CA PRO A 133 5.68 -13.07 -11.91
C PRO A 133 5.25 -11.69 -11.37
N LEU A 134 6.18 -10.98 -10.73
CA LEU A 134 6.01 -9.57 -10.35
C LEU A 134 6.33 -8.69 -11.56
N LEU A 135 5.33 -7.93 -12.03
CA LEU A 135 5.45 -7.05 -13.20
C LEU A 135 5.85 -5.62 -12.85
N GLY A 136 5.52 -5.14 -11.67
CA GLY A 136 5.81 -3.77 -11.23
C GLY A 136 5.25 -3.45 -9.87
N ILE A 137 5.66 -2.30 -9.31
CA ILE A 137 5.15 -1.79 -8.03
C ILE A 137 4.75 -0.32 -8.14
N ALA A 138 3.54 0.02 -7.67
CA ALA A 138 3.04 1.39 -7.56
C ALA A 138 3.00 1.80 -6.08
N LEU A 139 3.69 2.87 -5.73
CA LEU A 139 3.99 3.28 -4.36
C LEU A 139 3.48 4.68 -4.06
N SER A 140 2.98 4.91 -2.84
CA SER A 140 2.63 6.25 -2.35
C SER A 140 2.87 6.39 -0.86
N GLY A 141 3.12 7.62 -0.40
CA GLY A 141 3.17 7.96 1.03
C GLY A 141 4.29 7.28 1.81
N VAL A 142 5.43 7.00 1.17
CA VAL A 142 6.63 6.45 1.81
C VAL A 142 7.85 7.23 1.38
N GLY A 143 8.81 7.45 2.30
CA GLY A 143 10.05 8.14 2.01
C GLY A 143 11.27 7.38 2.55
N LEU A 144 12.43 8.02 2.50
CA LEU A 144 13.69 7.44 2.97
C LEU A 144 13.80 7.48 4.50
N ASP A 145 13.47 8.63 5.10
CA ASP A 145 13.59 8.86 6.54
C ASP A 145 12.42 9.72 7.04
N PRO A 146 11.61 9.24 7.99
CA PRO A 146 10.46 9.99 8.49
C PRO A 146 10.88 11.25 9.25
N VAL A 147 9.98 12.23 9.38
CA VAL A 147 10.22 13.40 10.23
C VAL A 147 10.38 13.00 11.69
N SER A 148 11.21 13.75 12.46
CA SER A 148 11.53 13.42 13.84
C SER A 148 10.29 13.28 14.73
N ALA A 149 9.32 14.17 14.58
CA ALA A 149 8.06 14.13 15.35
C ALA A 149 7.28 12.81 15.17
N SER A 150 7.31 12.19 13.98
CA SER A 150 6.69 10.89 13.73
C SER A 150 7.44 9.77 14.43
N LYS A 151 8.79 9.80 14.40
CA LYS A 151 9.64 8.83 15.12
C LYS A 151 9.39 8.87 16.62
N ASP A 152 9.39 10.08 17.20
CA ASP A 152 9.21 10.27 18.64
C ASP A 152 7.83 9.79 19.10
N LYS A 153 6.78 10.10 18.32
CA LYS A 153 5.41 9.67 18.59
C LYS A 153 5.29 8.15 18.65
N TRP A 154 5.79 7.43 17.65
CA TRP A 154 5.68 5.97 17.62
C TRP A 154 6.56 5.29 18.67
N ASN A 155 7.72 5.86 18.94
CA ASN A 155 8.64 5.33 19.95
C ASN A 155 8.12 5.51 21.39
N SER A 156 7.26 6.52 21.62
CA SER A 156 6.64 6.77 22.94
C SER A 156 5.53 5.78 23.31
N VAL A 157 5.02 4.99 22.36
CA VAL A 157 3.99 3.98 22.63
C VAL A 157 4.59 2.85 23.52
N PRO A 158 3.94 2.49 24.66
CA PRO A 158 4.46 1.47 25.55
C PRO A 158 4.72 0.13 24.86
N ALA A 159 5.87 -0.50 25.18
CA ALA A 159 6.30 -1.74 24.53
C ALA A 159 5.35 -2.93 24.74
N GLN A 160 4.59 -2.91 25.85
CA GLN A 160 3.61 -3.95 26.19
C GLN A 160 2.33 -3.88 25.37
N GLN A 161 2.11 -2.78 24.64
CA GLN A 161 0.92 -2.58 23.82
C GLN A 161 1.15 -3.19 22.42
N ALA A 162 0.65 -4.40 22.18
CA ALA A 162 0.81 -5.07 20.90
C ALA A 162 0.06 -4.35 19.75
N LEU A 163 -1.13 -3.83 20.02
CA LEU A 163 -1.97 -3.07 19.09
C LEU A 163 -2.14 -1.62 19.55
N VAL A 164 -2.02 -0.69 18.64
CA VAL A 164 -2.18 0.75 18.86
C VAL A 164 -3.44 1.22 18.16
N SER A 165 -4.40 1.72 18.92
CA SER A 165 -5.55 2.46 18.39
C SER A 165 -5.23 3.95 18.43
N VAL A 166 -5.18 4.58 17.27
CA VAL A 166 -5.06 6.03 17.15
C VAL A 166 -6.47 6.56 16.92
N PRO A 167 -6.97 7.51 17.73
CA PRO A 167 -8.26 8.13 17.46
C PRO A 167 -8.30 8.67 16.03
N PRO A 168 -9.35 8.36 15.24
CA PRO A 168 -9.42 8.80 13.86
C PRO A 168 -9.20 10.29 13.66
N GLU A 169 -9.78 11.12 14.54
CA GLU A 169 -9.63 12.57 14.48
C GLU A 169 -8.18 13.04 14.70
N ALA A 170 -7.41 12.27 15.47
CA ALA A 170 -5.98 12.56 15.65
C ALA A 170 -5.13 12.17 14.43
N MET A 171 -5.67 11.30 13.56
CA MET A 171 -5.00 10.93 12.29
C MET A 171 -5.26 11.96 11.20
N ASP A 172 -6.38 12.68 11.25
CA ASP A 172 -6.78 13.61 10.19
C ASP A 172 -5.71 14.67 9.91
N GLY A 173 -5.10 15.20 10.97
CA GLY A 173 -4.00 16.17 10.85
C GLY A 173 -2.73 15.65 10.17
N PHE A 174 -2.56 14.32 10.07
CA PHE A 174 -1.41 13.70 9.39
C PHE A 174 -1.76 13.18 8.00
N PHE A 175 -3.02 12.82 7.77
CA PHE A 175 -3.43 12.08 6.58
C PHE A 175 -4.09 12.94 5.52
N PHE A 176 -4.70 14.06 5.94
CA PHE A 176 -5.34 14.98 5.00
C PHE A 176 -4.49 16.22 4.77
N GLY A 177 -4.61 16.79 3.59
CA GLY A 177 -4.03 18.06 3.24
C GLY A 177 -4.92 19.24 3.71
N PRO A 178 -4.67 20.45 3.20
CA PRO A 178 -5.54 21.60 3.46
C PRO A 178 -7.01 21.30 3.12
N PRO A 179 -7.95 21.92 3.84
CA PRO A 179 -9.37 21.66 3.68
C PRO A 179 -9.92 21.76 2.25
N ALA A 180 -9.35 22.59 1.39
CA ALA A 180 -9.78 22.72 -0.01
C ALA A 180 -9.48 21.47 -0.87
N THR A 181 -8.61 20.55 -0.40
CA THR A 181 -8.13 19.42 -1.19
C THR A 181 -9.03 18.18 -1.09
N TYR A 182 -9.97 18.13 -0.14
CA TYR A 182 -10.87 17.00 0.06
C TYR A 182 -12.32 17.46 0.36
N ASP A 183 -13.26 16.54 0.40
CA ASP A 183 -14.65 16.82 0.73
C ASP A 183 -14.88 16.71 2.24
N HIS A 184 -14.99 17.85 2.93
CA HIS A 184 -15.20 17.90 4.37
C HIS A 184 -16.52 17.31 4.84
N ALA A 185 -17.54 17.29 4.01
CA ALA A 185 -18.84 16.74 4.37
C ALA A 185 -18.83 15.21 4.40
N VAL A 186 -17.89 14.59 3.68
CA VAL A 186 -17.80 13.14 3.53
C VAL A 186 -16.52 12.59 4.18
N MET A 187 -15.39 13.21 3.88
CA MET A 187 -14.09 12.92 4.49
C MET A 187 -13.86 13.93 5.65
N PRO A 188 -13.24 13.55 6.73
CA PRO A 188 -12.59 12.28 7.09
C PRO A 188 -13.52 11.14 7.51
N GLN A 189 -14.80 11.39 7.83
CA GLN A 189 -15.70 10.38 8.40
C GLN A 189 -15.75 9.06 7.58
N ALA A 190 -15.75 9.13 6.25
CA ALA A 190 -15.75 7.94 5.40
C ALA A 190 -14.44 7.14 5.55
N SER A 191 -13.30 7.82 5.72
CA SER A 191 -12.00 7.17 5.94
C SER A 191 -11.91 6.51 7.32
N HIS A 192 -12.54 7.09 8.35
CA HIS A 192 -12.57 6.54 9.71
C HIS A 192 -13.18 5.13 9.73
N ALA A 193 -14.15 4.83 8.85
CA ALA A 193 -14.74 3.50 8.73
C ALA A 193 -13.76 2.42 8.20
N ALA A 194 -12.65 2.84 7.59
CA ALA A 194 -11.59 1.97 7.12
C ALA A 194 -10.43 1.83 8.12
N CYS A 195 -10.43 2.60 9.21
CA CYS A 195 -9.41 2.55 10.25
C CYS A 195 -9.41 1.22 11.01
N SER A 196 -8.25 0.84 11.49
CA SER A 196 -8.02 -0.38 12.29
C SER A 196 -6.89 -0.14 13.28
N PRO A 197 -6.91 -0.77 14.46
CA PRO A 197 -5.72 -0.81 15.31
C PRO A 197 -4.51 -1.37 14.54
N ALA A 198 -3.36 -0.76 14.74
CA ALA A 198 -2.12 -1.13 14.07
C ALA A 198 -1.19 -1.92 15.01
N PRO A 199 -0.46 -2.95 14.55
CA PRO A 199 0.64 -3.51 15.30
C PRO A 199 1.65 -2.42 15.67
N ARG A 200 1.96 -2.30 16.98
CA ARG A 200 2.96 -1.31 17.44
C ARG A 200 4.31 -1.51 16.75
N SER A 201 4.69 -2.76 16.57
CA SER A 201 6.00 -3.13 16.00
C SER A 201 6.23 -2.49 14.63
N GLU A 202 5.24 -2.48 13.75
CA GLU A 202 5.40 -1.88 12.41
C GLU A 202 5.50 -0.37 12.43
N LEU A 203 4.82 0.30 13.39
CA LEU A 203 4.91 1.75 13.56
C LEU A 203 6.30 2.16 14.06
N VAL A 204 6.89 1.35 14.93
CA VAL A 204 8.27 1.53 15.37
C VAL A 204 9.24 1.18 14.24
N ASP A 205 9.01 0.11 13.52
CA ASP A 205 9.88 -0.37 12.45
C ASP A 205 9.99 0.64 11.30
N ILE A 206 8.85 1.19 10.85
CA ILE A 206 8.83 2.23 9.79
C ILE A 206 9.59 3.49 10.21
N GLY A 207 9.55 3.83 11.51
CA GLY A 207 10.24 5.00 12.06
C GLY A 207 11.73 4.81 12.28
N MET A 208 12.15 3.64 12.75
CA MET A 208 13.46 3.42 13.34
C MET A 208 14.38 2.51 12.52
N HIS A 209 13.81 1.51 11.85
CA HIS A 209 14.58 0.49 11.13
C HIS A 209 14.52 0.67 9.62
N TRP A 210 13.38 1.10 9.07
CA TRP A 210 13.21 1.36 7.65
C TRP A 210 14.28 2.28 7.05
N PRO A 211 14.65 3.42 7.67
CA PRO A 211 15.70 4.30 7.14
C PRO A 211 17.05 3.62 6.94
N LYS A 212 17.34 2.58 7.73
CA LYS A 212 18.59 1.80 7.65
C LYS A 212 18.57 0.73 6.56
N GLN A 213 17.37 0.41 6.03
CA GLN A 213 17.16 -0.73 5.14
C GLN A 213 16.74 -0.30 3.73
N VAL A 214 16.05 0.84 3.61
CA VAL A 214 15.39 1.27 2.36
C VAL A 214 16.36 1.32 1.17
N TYR A 215 17.55 1.86 1.33
CA TYR A 215 18.54 1.93 0.23
C TYR A 215 18.94 0.54 -0.27
N ARG A 216 19.19 -0.38 0.64
CA ARG A 216 19.54 -1.76 0.29
C ARG A 216 18.39 -2.49 -0.38
N LEU A 217 17.16 -2.31 0.10
CA LEU A 217 15.98 -2.94 -0.48
C LEU A 217 15.62 -2.35 -1.84
N ALA A 218 15.60 -1.02 -1.96
CA ALA A 218 15.30 -0.34 -3.22
C ALA A 218 16.31 -0.71 -4.33
N ALA A 219 17.59 -0.84 -3.99
CA ALA A 219 18.62 -1.26 -4.94
C ALA A 219 18.45 -2.71 -5.47
N GLN A 220 17.65 -3.55 -4.80
CA GLN A 220 17.36 -4.92 -5.25
C GLN A 220 16.10 -5.01 -6.13
N VAL A 221 15.32 -3.95 -6.27
CA VAL A 221 14.11 -3.90 -7.10
C VAL A 221 14.50 -3.91 -8.57
N LYS A 222 13.99 -4.91 -9.33
CA LYS A 222 14.30 -5.14 -10.74
C LYS A 222 13.08 -5.03 -11.66
N VAL A 223 12.00 -4.47 -11.16
CA VAL A 223 10.74 -4.23 -11.89
C VAL A 223 10.46 -2.75 -12.00
N PRO A 224 9.64 -2.30 -12.97
CA PRO A 224 9.20 -0.91 -13.06
C PRO A 224 8.58 -0.41 -11.77
N VAL A 225 8.81 0.86 -11.44
CA VAL A 225 8.27 1.53 -10.25
C VAL A 225 7.53 2.80 -10.63
N HIS A 226 6.29 2.92 -10.16
CA HIS A 226 5.51 4.16 -10.16
C HIS A 226 5.47 4.69 -8.73
N TYR A 227 5.90 5.94 -8.52
CA TYR A 227 5.97 6.54 -7.18
C TYR A 227 5.35 7.93 -7.17
N ARG A 228 4.44 8.17 -6.23
CA ARG A 228 3.84 9.47 -5.97
C ARG A 228 3.95 9.83 -4.50
N GLN A 229 4.61 10.96 -4.20
CA GLN A 229 4.66 11.52 -2.86
C GLN A 229 3.70 12.70 -2.79
N PRO A 230 2.76 12.73 -1.83
CA PRO A 230 1.79 13.82 -1.73
C PRO A 230 2.45 15.13 -1.31
N GLU A 231 1.93 16.25 -1.82
CA GLU A 231 2.47 17.59 -1.56
C GLU A 231 2.35 18.01 -0.09
N TYR A 232 1.23 17.66 0.57
CA TYR A 232 0.97 18.00 1.97
C TYR A 232 1.28 16.82 2.91
N GLU A 233 2.42 16.16 2.67
CA GLU A 233 2.89 15.06 3.50
C GLU A 233 3.37 15.55 4.86
N GLN A 234 2.94 14.89 5.93
CA GLN A 234 3.29 15.26 7.31
C GLN A 234 4.21 14.23 8.00
N LEU A 235 4.28 13.01 7.47
CA LEU A 235 5.07 11.93 8.06
C LEU A 235 6.49 11.86 7.49
N TRP A 236 6.68 12.38 6.28
CA TRP A 236 7.95 12.36 5.54
C TRP A 236 8.33 13.76 5.09
N PRO A 237 9.63 14.08 5.02
CA PRO A 237 10.06 15.28 4.33
C PRO A 237 9.61 15.23 2.86
N VAL A 238 9.05 16.32 2.36
CA VAL A 238 8.49 16.38 1.01
C VAL A 238 8.92 17.66 0.27
N ASP A 239 9.60 17.45 -0.84
CA ASP A 239 9.89 18.41 -1.91
C ASP A 239 10.33 17.61 -3.16
N GLU A 240 10.51 18.27 -4.27
CA GLU A 240 10.98 17.64 -5.53
C GLU A 240 12.33 16.92 -5.34
N ALA A 241 13.23 17.49 -4.52
CA ALA A 241 14.55 16.91 -4.28
C ALA A 241 14.47 15.61 -3.46
N THR A 242 13.57 15.54 -2.48
CA THR A 242 13.32 14.31 -1.70
C THR A 242 12.69 13.22 -2.55
N VAL A 243 11.77 13.55 -3.45
CA VAL A 243 11.20 12.61 -4.44
C VAL A 243 12.30 12.05 -5.34
N GLN A 244 13.18 12.90 -5.85
CA GLN A 244 14.31 12.46 -6.69
C GLN A 244 15.32 11.61 -5.92
N ARG A 245 15.65 11.94 -4.68
CA ARG A 245 16.54 11.11 -3.83
C ARG A 245 15.94 9.73 -3.58
N PHE A 246 14.63 9.65 -3.34
CA PHE A 246 13.94 8.36 -3.19
C PHE A 246 14.03 7.54 -4.49
N ALA A 247 13.75 8.16 -5.63
CA ALA A 247 13.84 7.51 -6.94
C ALA A 247 15.27 6.99 -7.23
N GLN A 248 16.30 7.74 -6.88
CA GLN A 248 17.71 7.36 -7.08
C GLN A 248 18.15 6.13 -6.26
N ALA A 249 17.41 5.75 -5.21
CA ALA A 249 17.69 4.53 -4.46
C ALA A 249 17.41 3.25 -5.28
N PHE A 250 16.59 3.33 -6.33
CA PHE A 250 16.18 2.19 -7.18
C PHE A 250 17.13 2.01 -8.37
N VAL A 251 18.40 1.80 -8.09
CA VAL A 251 19.50 1.78 -9.10
C VAL A 251 19.38 0.66 -10.14
N ASN A 252 18.64 -0.41 -9.87
CA ASN A 252 18.44 -1.55 -10.79
C ASN A 252 17.02 -1.59 -11.37
N CYS A 253 16.20 -0.59 -11.09
CA CYS A 253 14.85 -0.49 -11.63
C CYS A 253 14.90 -0.16 -13.14
N PRO A 254 14.22 -0.93 -14.02
CA PRO A 254 14.29 -0.70 -15.46
C PRO A 254 13.53 0.57 -15.91
N ALA A 255 12.54 1.02 -15.13
CA ALA A 255 11.77 2.23 -15.40
C ALA A 255 11.22 2.83 -14.10
N MET A 256 11.64 4.05 -13.80
CA MET A 256 11.21 4.82 -12.61
C MET A 256 10.37 6.02 -13.01
N ASP A 257 9.10 6.02 -12.62
CA ASP A 257 8.15 7.13 -12.80
C ASP A 257 7.85 7.74 -11.41
N ALA A 258 8.62 8.73 -11.02
CA ALA A 258 8.54 9.37 -9.70
C ALA A 258 8.17 10.85 -9.82
N ALA A 259 7.15 11.27 -9.06
CA ALA A 259 6.74 12.68 -9.03
C ALA A 259 6.11 13.08 -7.69
N LEU A 260 6.19 14.37 -7.38
CA LEU A 260 5.35 15.00 -6.37
C LEU A 260 3.89 15.03 -6.88
N PHE A 261 2.96 14.62 -6.02
CA PHE A 261 1.53 14.65 -6.34
C PHE A 261 0.87 15.85 -5.66
N ARG A 262 0.40 16.79 -6.46
CA ARG A 262 -0.14 18.07 -6.00
C ARG A 262 -1.54 17.93 -5.41
N ASP A 263 -1.91 18.87 -4.55
CA ASP A 263 -3.23 19.01 -3.94
C ASP A 263 -3.72 17.77 -3.15
N ALA A 264 -2.81 17.05 -2.51
CA ALA A 264 -3.14 15.90 -1.69
C ALA A 264 -2.26 15.79 -0.45
N GLY A 265 -2.82 15.29 0.65
CA GLY A 265 -2.11 14.83 1.85
C GLY A 265 -1.75 13.35 1.76
N HIS A 266 -1.26 12.78 2.88
CA HIS A 266 -0.74 11.42 2.95
C HIS A 266 -1.65 10.36 2.30
N CYS A 267 -2.95 10.41 2.58
CA CYS A 267 -3.94 9.52 1.98
C CYS A 267 -4.47 10.09 0.65
N ILE A 268 -3.63 10.08 -0.41
CA ILE A 268 -3.96 10.68 -1.72
C ILE A 268 -5.33 10.23 -2.22
N ASP A 269 -5.67 8.96 -2.04
CA ASP A 269 -6.92 8.33 -2.50
C ASP A 269 -8.18 9.06 -2.05
N PHE A 270 -8.14 9.76 -0.91
CA PHE A 270 -9.28 10.41 -0.27
C PHE A 270 -9.40 11.90 -0.61
N HIS A 271 -8.53 12.42 -1.44
CA HIS A 271 -8.55 13.80 -1.91
C HIS A 271 -9.33 13.94 -3.22
N ARG A 272 -9.65 15.19 -3.60
CA ARG A 272 -10.33 15.49 -4.87
C ARG A 272 -9.58 14.96 -6.08
N MET A 273 -8.25 14.91 -6.00
CA MET A 273 -7.36 14.35 -7.02
C MET A 273 -7.16 12.84 -6.89
N GLY A 274 -7.77 12.18 -5.90
CA GLY A 274 -7.59 10.75 -5.62
C GLY A 274 -8.01 9.84 -6.77
N GLU A 275 -9.08 10.19 -7.49
CA GLU A 275 -9.50 9.44 -8.67
C GLU A 275 -8.44 9.48 -9.79
N ALA A 276 -7.90 10.65 -10.08
CA ALA A 276 -6.83 10.80 -11.07
C ALA A 276 -5.56 10.04 -10.66
N PHE A 277 -5.23 10.04 -9.36
CA PHE A 277 -4.14 9.24 -8.82
C PHE A 277 -4.36 7.74 -9.03
N GLN A 278 -5.53 7.22 -8.69
CA GLN A 278 -5.85 5.80 -8.87
C GLN A 278 -5.82 5.39 -10.35
N PHE A 279 -6.28 6.25 -11.26
CA PHE A 279 -6.14 5.99 -12.69
C PHE A 279 -4.69 5.95 -13.17
N GLN A 280 -3.78 6.75 -12.59
CA GLN A 280 -2.35 6.63 -12.88
C GLN A 280 -1.79 5.26 -12.47
N GLN A 281 -2.19 4.75 -11.30
CA GLN A 281 -1.77 3.42 -10.82
C GLN A 281 -2.32 2.29 -11.71
N LEU A 282 -3.59 2.36 -12.11
CA LEU A 282 -4.21 1.37 -13.00
C LEU A 282 -3.60 1.41 -14.41
N ALA A 283 -3.33 2.60 -14.95
CA ALA A 283 -2.63 2.76 -16.23
C ALA A 283 -1.19 2.24 -16.16
N PHE A 284 -0.48 2.46 -15.05
CA PHE A 284 0.83 1.87 -14.82
C PHE A 284 0.76 0.34 -14.81
N ALA A 285 -0.22 -0.24 -14.11
CA ALA A 285 -0.38 -1.70 -14.07
C ALA A 285 -0.57 -2.29 -15.48
N ARG A 286 -1.36 -1.66 -16.35
CA ARG A 286 -1.52 -2.07 -17.76
C ARG A 286 -0.23 -1.95 -18.56
N ARG A 287 0.54 -0.86 -18.36
CA ARG A 287 1.84 -0.68 -19.03
C ARG A 287 2.84 -1.76 -18.66
N CYS A 288 2.82 -2.25 -17.41
CA CYS A 288 3.71 -3.33 -16.98
C CYS A 288 3.48 -4.63 -17.77
N VAL A 289 2.24 -4.94 -18.16
CA VAL A 289 1.92 -6.11 -19.01
C VAL A 289 2.42 -5.91 -20.43
N ALA A 290 2.25 -4.71 -20.98
CA ALA A 290 2.68 -4.43 -22.37
C ALA A 290 4.22 -4.51 -22.55
N ASN A 291 4.99 -4.44 -21.47
CA ASN A 291 6.46 -4.47 -21.48
C ASN A 291 7.04 -5.79 -20.91
N ALA A 292 6.19 -6.76 -20.56
CA ALA A 292 6.59 -8.09 -20.11
C ALA A 292 6.64 -9.07 -21.29
#